data_f605e1452a7c7fdcc0edab0f53bfc237
#
_entry.id   f605e1452a7c7fdcc0edab0f53bfc237
#
_cell.length_a   1.000
_cell.length_b   1.000
_cell.length_c   1.000
_cell.angle_alpha   90.00
_cell.angle_beta   90.00
_cell.angle_gamma   90.00
#
_symmetry.space_group_name_H-M   'P 1'
#
loop_
_entity.id
_entity.type
_entity.pdbx_description
1 polymer ?
#
loop_
_entity_poly.entity_id
_entity_poly.type
_entity_poly.pdbx_seq_one_letter_code
_entity_poly.pdbx_strand_id
1 'polypeptide(L)'
;RGAVDALAESLSTAKPLFFGRVQRVRRMANELAMKQDVPNAWRVDVASVFSQLAYLALPENVTEDVYYRRDLSKEVKSLLAKFPEDTRNILNKIPGLEEVGEILKSVDVQYRFEEEKEDGVRLAASILKVALDFDYYEEQGYNRSIIVSTLKERNKDYDPKVTQSLSDLIVIAEETSTLQEIKIDDIDIGMRLSQELRLDDGFLIAAAGTDVDRQLLKVIRNYNSCYAESPFPKRVQVIVPVNLLK
;
A
#
# COMPACT_ATOMS: atom_id res chain seq x y z
N ARG A 1 11.09 -10.97 -10.23
CA ARG A 1 10.31 -11.03 -8.97
C ARG A 1 11.22 -10.81 -7.77
N GLY A 2 12.27 -11.59 -7.54
CA GLY A 2 13.15 -11.45 -6.37
C GLY A 2 13.81 -10.08 -6.18
N ALA A 3 14.18 -9.38 -7.26
CA ALA A 3 14.75 -8.03 -7.17
C ALA A 3 13.70 -7.00 -6.69
N VAL A 4 12.45 -7.13 -7.10
CA VAL A 4 11.34 -6.25 -6.67
C VAL A 4 11.03 -6.49 -5.20
N ASP A 5 11.01 -7.75 -4.77
CA ASP A 5 10.78 -8.12 -3.38
C ASP A 5 11.94 -7.60 -2.49
N ALA A 6 13.19 -7.69 -2.93
CA ALA A 6 14.35 -7.13 -2.21
C ALA A 6 14.29 -5.59 -2.09
N LEU A 7 13.77 -4.89 -3.11
CA LEU A 7 13.53 -3.44 -3.04
C LEU A 7 12.41 -3.11 -2.04
N ALA A 8 11.33 -3.88 -2.02
CA ALA A 8 10.27 -3.73 -1.04
C ALA A 8 10.77 -3.98 0.40
N GLU A 9 11.63 -4.99 0.60
CA GLU A 9 12.27 -5.25 1.89
C GLU A 9 13.17 -4.10 2.35
N SER A 10 13.92 -3.49 1.42
CA SER A 10 14.71 -2.30 1.72
C SER A 10 13.82 -1.14 2.21
N LEU A 11 12.63 -0.99 1.62
CA LEU A 11 11.65 -0.01 2.05
C LEU A 11 11.11 -0.32 3.46
N SER A 12 10.95 -1.60 3.82
CA SER A 12 10.46 -1.98 5.15
C SER A 12 11.40 -1.57 6.28
N THR A 13 12.70 -1.62 6.02
CA THR A 13 13.72 -1.25 7.00
C THR A 13 13.92 0.26 7.08
N ALA A 14 13.96 0.93 5.92
CA ALA A 14 14.28 2.35 5.84
C ALA A 14 13.07 3.26 6.05
N LYS A 15 11.88 2.86 5.60
CA LYS A 15 10.66 3.66 5.60
C LYS A 15 9.43 2.80 5.89
N PRO A 16 9.23 2.32 7.13
CA PRO A 16 8.16 1.38 7.47
C PRO A 16 6.75 1.87 7.11
N LEU A 17 6.47 3.18 7.23
CA LEU A 17 5.18 3.77 6.84
C LEU A 17 4.89 3.54 5.35
N PHE A 18 5.85 3.86 4.49
CA PHE A 18 5.70 3.68 3.04
C PHE A 18 5.71 2.20 2.65
N PHE A 19 6.40 1.34 3.38
CA PHE A 19 6.30 -0.11 3.19
C PHE A 19 4.89 -0.64 3.49
N GLY A 20 4.28 -0.22 4.59
CA GLY A 20 2.89 -0.55 4.91
C GLY A 20 1.93 -0.10 3.80
N ARG A 21 2.13 1.11 3.26
CA ARG A 21 1.37 1.60 2.09
C ARG A 21 1.59 0.71 0.86
N VAL A 22 2.84 0.32 0.56
CA VAL A 22 3.12 -0.64 -0.52
C VAL A 22 2.31 -1.92 -0.35
N GLN A 23 2.31 -2.51 0.83
CA GLN A 23 1.58 -3.77 1.08
C GLN A 23 0.07 -3.60 0.88
N ARG A 24 -0.54 -2.51 1.40
CA ARG A 24 -1.97 -2.24 1.24
C ARG A 24 -2.35 -2.00 -0.22
N VAL A 25 -1.62 -1.11 -0.90
CA VAL A 25 -1.84 -0.78 -2.32
C VAL A 25 -1.62 -2.00 -3.21
N ARG A 26 -0.52 -2.73 -3.01
CA ARG A 26 -0.19 -3.95 -3.75
C ARG A 26 -1.27 -5.01 -3.63
N ARG A 27 -1.78 -5.25 -2.42
CA ARG A 27 -2.86 -6.21 -2.18
C ARG A 27 -4.13 -5.81 -2.90
N MET A 28 -4.60 -4.59 -2.68
CA MET A 28 -5.81 -4.06 -3.33
C MET A 28 -5.69 -4.09 -4.86
N ALA A 29 -4.57 -3.64 -5.39
CA ALA A 29 -4.33 -3.61 -6.83
C ALA A 29 -4.29 -5.03 -7.44
N ASN A 30 -3.70 -6.01 -6.74
CA ASN A 30 -3.68 -7.39 -7.20
C ASN A 30 -5.07 -8.04 -7.15
N GLU A 31 -5.87 -7.80 -6.12
CA GLU A 31 -7.24 -8.29 -6.03
C GLU A 31 -8.12 -7.70 -7.13
N LEU A 32 -7.98 -6.39 -7.41
CA LEU A 32 -8.66 -5.73 -8.52
C LEU A 32 -8.20 -6.28 -9.89
N ALA A 33 -6.89 -6.49 -10.07
CA ALA A 33 -6.33 -7.03 -11.30
C ALA A 33 -6.83 -8.45 -11.59
N MET A 34 -6.92 -9.29 -10.57
CA MET A 34 -7.51 -10.64 -10.70
C MET A 34 -8.99 -10.58 -11.05
N LYS A 35 -9.76 -9.68 -10.42
CA LYS A 35 -11.20 -9.53 -10.67
C LYS A 35 -11.51 -8.97 -12.07
N GLN A 36 -10.57 -8.23 -12.64
CA GLN A 36 -10.66 -7.65 -13.99
C GLN A 36 -9.96 -8.49 -15.06
N ASP A 37 -9.45 -9.68 -14.73
CA ASP A 37 -8.70 -10.57 -15.64
C ASP A 37 -7.58 -9.82 -16.39
N VAL A 38 -6.83 -8.95 -15.70
CA VAL A 38 -5.78 -8.12 -16.31
C VAL A 38 -4.67 -8.99 -16.89
N PRO A 39 -4.38 -8.88 -18.21
CA PRO A 39 -3.24 -9.54 -18.80
C PRO A 39 -1.92 -9.09 -18.14
N ASN A 40 -1.06 -10.04 -17.81
CA ASN A 40 0.22 -9.74 -17.16
C ASN A 40 0.08 -8.96 -15.83
N ALA A 41 -0.85 -9.36 -14.96
CA ALA A 41 -1.13 -8.74 -13.66
C ALA A 41 0.13 -8.50 -12.80
N TRP A 42 1.23 -9.24 -13.04
CA TRP A 42 2.52 -9.00 -12.38
C TRP A 42 3.04 -7.56 -12.58
N ARG A 43 2.66 -6.88 -13.66
CA ARG A 43 3.03 -5.48 -13.93
C ARG A 43 2.35 -4.52 -12.95
N VAL A 44 1.09 -4.79 -12.60
CA VAL A 44 0.36 -4.05 -11.56
C VAL A 44 1.02 -4.23 -10.20
N ASP A 45 1.41 -5.47 -9.89
CA ASP A 45 2.13 -5.82 -8.66
C ASP A 45 3.45 -5.03 -8.54
N VAL A 46 4.25 -5.03 -9.60
CA VAL A 46 5.53 -4.29 -9.65
C VAL A 46 5.30 -2.78 -9.60
N ALA A 47 4.34 -2.24 -10.37
CA ALA A 47 4.00 -0.83 -10.37
C ALA A 47 3.57 -0.34 -8.98
N SER A 48 2.84 -1.16 -8.22
CA SER A 48 2.45 -0.85 -6.83
C SER A 48 3.67 -0.63 -5.93
N VAL A 49 4.72 -1.44 -6.06
CA VAL A 49 5.97 -1.27 -5.30
C VAL A 49 6.70 -0.01 -5.74
N PHE A 50 6.86 0.18 -7.05
CA PHE A 50 7.60 1.33 -7.59
C PHE A 50 6.89 2.67 -7.36
N SER A 51 5.56 2.68 -7.18
CA SER A 51 4.81 3.89 -6.85
C SER A 51 5.27 4.55 -5.54
N GLN A 52 5.91 3.79 -4.65
CA GLN A 52 6.38 4.27 -3.35
C GLN A 52 7.92 4.30 -3.23
N LEU A 53 8.65 3.80 -4.22
CA LEU A 53 10.10 3.60 -4.11
C LEU A 53 10.89 4.93 -3.97
N ALA A 54 10.45 5.99 -4.63
CA ALA A 54 11.09 7.29 -4.56
C ALA A 54 11.09 7.89 -3.13
N TYR A 55 10.14 7.47 -2.28
CA TYR A 55 10.07 7.91 -0.89
C TYR A 55 11.25 7.43 -0.02
N LEU A 56 12.05 6.46 -0.49
CA LEU A 56 13.32 6.08 0.13
C LEU A 56 14.29 7.28 0.23
N ALA A 57 14.22 8.22 -0.71
CA ALA A 57 15.08 9.40 -0.75
C ALA A 57 14.65 10.51 0.23
N LEU A 58 13.52 10.34 0.95
CA LEU A 58 13.07 11.34 1.91
C LEU A 58 14.01 11.41 3.13
N PRO A 59 14.38 12.63 3.56
CA PRO A 59 15.01 12.83 4.86
C PRO A 59 14.09 12.32 5.99
N GLU A 60 14.69 11.78 7.05
CA GLU A 60 13.94 11.16 8.15
C GLU A 60 12.98 12.15 8.83
N ASN A 61 13.44 13.35 9.07
CA ASN A 61 12.70 14.41 9.75
C ASN A 61 11.45 14.91 9.01
N VAL A 62 11.25 14.55 7.74
CA VAL A 62 10.06 14.92 6.96
C VAL A 62 9.23 13.72 6.53
N THR A 63 9.68 12.51 6.84
CA THR A 63 9.05 11.26 6.39
C THR A 63 7.60 11.16 6.87
N GLU A 64 7.34 11.39 8.15
CA GLU A 64 5.99 11.36 8.70
C GLU A 64 5.11 12.49 8.16
N ASP A 65 5.64 13.70 8.04
CA ASP A 65 4.88 14.84 7.52
C ASP A 65 4.44 14.60 6.07
N VAL A 66 5.29 13.99 5.26
CA VAL A 66 4.94 13.60 3.89
C VAL A 66 3.90 12.49 3.89
N TYR A 67 4.05 11.46 4.72
CA TYR A 67 3.14 10.33 4.79
C TYR A 67 1.73 10.76 5.20
N TYR A 68 1.61 11.54 6.29
CA TYR A 68 0.33 12.05 6.80
C TYR A 68 -0.14 13.33 6.11
N ARG A 69 0.57 13.77 5.07
CA ARG A 69 0.26 15.00 4.31
C ARG A 69 0.05 16.23 5.18
N ARG A 70 0.87 16.38 6.21
CA ARG A 70 0.92 17.60 7.04
C ARG A 70 1.38 18.78 6.19
N ASP A 71 1.38 19.99 6.76
CA ASP A 71 1.82 21.16 6.00
C ASP A 71 3.33 21.05 5.67
N LEU A 72 3.62 20.98 4.38
CA LEU A 72 4.97 20.74 3.85
C LEU A 72 5.59 22.05 3.38
N SER A 73 6.89 22.22 3.66
CA SER A 73 7.67 23.33 3.13
C SER A 73 7.72 23.31 1.59
N LYS A 74 8.07 24.46 0.99
CA LYS A 74 8.21 24.58 -0.47
C LYS A 74 9.29 23.64 -1.02
N GLU A 75 10.36 23.45 -0.26
CA GLU A 75 11.50 22.60 -0.60
C GLU A 75 11.05 21.14 -0.67
N VAL A 76 10.30 20.66 0.32
CA VAL A 76 9.76 19.29 0.36
C VAL A 76 8.77 19.08 -0.80
N LYS A 77 7.86 20.04 -1.04
CA LYS A 77 6.94 19.98 -2.20
C LYS A 77 7.70 19.90 -3.52
N SER A 78 8.78 20.68 -3.68
CA SER A 78 9.63 20.63 -4.87
C SER A 78 10.39 19.31 -5.03
N LEU A 79 10.81 18.69 -3.92
CA LEU A 79 11.43 17.36 -3.93
C LEU A 79 10.42 16.30 -4.39
N LEU A 80 9.23 16.29 -3.79
CA LEU A 80 8.16 15.32 -4.14
C LEU A 80 7.75 15.42 -5.61
N ALA A 81 7.74 16.61 -6.18
CA ALA A 81 7.39 16.83 -7.59
C ALA A 81 8.37 16.13 -8.57
N LYS A 82 9.57 15.77 -8.13
CA LYS A 82 10.57 15.07 -8.95
C LYS A 82 10.42 13.53 -8.89
N PHE A 83 9.77 13.00 -7.86
CA PHE A 83 9.67 11.56 -7.63
C PHE A 83 9.12 10.75 -8.80
N PRO A 84 8.10 11.17 -9.53
CA PRO A 84 7.63 10.44 -10.70
C PRO A 84 8.70 10.30 -11.79
N GLU A 85 9.50 11.35 -11.99
CA GLU A 85 10.60 11.34 -12.95
C GLU A 85 11.76 10.47 -12.48
N ASP A 86 12.13 10.56 -11.21
CA ASP A 86 13.19 9.73 -10.60
C ASP A 86 12.84 8.25 -10.68
N THR A 87 11.59 7.88 -10.35
CA THR A 87 11.10 6.50 -10.46
C THR A 87 11.19 6.01 -11.92
N ARG A 88 10.75 6.81 -12.89
CA ARG A 88 10.86 6.47 -14.31
C ARG A 88 12.30 6.27 -14.74
N ASN A 89 13.23 7.13 -14.29
CA ASN A 89 14.64 7.02 -14.60
C ASN A 89 15.29 5.74 -14.04
N ILE A 90 14.80 5.25 -12.90
CA ILE A 90 15.19 3.95 -12.33
C ILE A 90 14.66 2.82 -13.20
N LEU A 91 13.36 2.85 -13.54
CA LEU A 91 12.71 1.80 -14.33
C LEU A 91 13.32 1.64 -15.73
N ASN A 92 13.64 2.74 -16.40
CA ASN A 92 14.26 2.75 -17.73
C ASN A 92 15.64 2.07 -17.77
N LYS A 93 16.27 1.84 -16.62
CA LYS A 93 17.54 1.11 -16.52
C LYS A 93 17.36 -0.40 -16.34
N ILE A 94 16.13 -0.86 -16.16
CA ILE A 94 15.81 -2.26 -15.88
C ILE A 94 15.07 -2.85 -17.09
N PRO A 95 15.73 -3.71 -17.91
CA PRO A 95 15.10 -4.32 -19.05
C PRO A 95 13.82 -5.08 -18.67
N GLY A 96 12.76 -4.90 -19.45
CA GLY A 96 11.46 -5.56 -19.25
C GLY A 96 10.51 -4.86 -18.28
N LEU A 97 10.89 -3.66 -17.75
CA LEU A 97 10.00 -2.84 -16.92
C LEU A 97 9.47 -1.59 -17.64
N GLU A 98 9.62 -1.52 -18.96
CA GLU A 98 9.17 -0.36 -19.76
C GLU A 98 7.67 -0.10 -19.60
N GLU A 99 6.84 -1.16 -19.67
CA GLU A 99 5.39 -1.02 -19.49
C GLU A 99 5.00 -0.67 -18.04
N VAL A 100 5.78 -1.08 -17.05
CA VAL A 100 5.60 -0.63 -15.65
C VAL A 100 5.80 0.89 -15.55
N GLY A 101 6.79 1.43 -16.27
CA GLY A 101 7.01 2.87 -16.39
C GLY A 101 5.84 3.59 -17.02
N GLU A 102 5.24 3.04 -18.08
CA GLU A 102 4.05 3.60 -18.72
C GLU A 102 2.80 3.51 -17.82
N ILE A 103 2.62 2.44 -17.05
CA ILE A 103 1.56 2.33 -16.05
C ILE A 103 1.68 3.49 -15.05
N LEU A 104 2.85 3.68 -14.43
CA LEU A 104 3.06 4.74 -13.44
C LEU A 104 2.84 6.14 -14.01
N LYS A 105 3.25 6.39 -15.25
CA LYS A 105 3.02 7.65 -15.94
C LYS A 105 1.52 7.92 -16.19
N SER A 106 0.75 6.87 -16.38
CA SER A 106 -0.68 6.95 -16.73
C SER A 106 -1.60 7.04 -15.50
N VAL A 107 -1.09 6.84 -14.29
CA VAL A 107 -1.88 6.87 -13.05
C VAL A 107 -2.60 8.22 -12.84
N ASP A 108 -1.92 9.34 -13.15
CA ASP A 108 -2.47 10.69 -12.95
C ASP A 108 -3.28 11.22 -14.13
N VAL A 109 -3.40 10.44 -15.22
CA VAL A 109 -4.18 10.84 -16.40
C VAL A 109 -5.65 10.61 -16.11
N GLN A 110 -6.49 11.59 -16.46
CA GLN A 110 -7.95 11.44 -16.38
C GLN A 110 -8.44 10.27 -17.22
N TYR A 111 -9.37 9.49 -16.68
CA TYR A 111 -10.01 8.42 -17.40
C TYR A 111 -10.89 8.99 -18.52
N ARG A 112 -10.64 8.57 -19.77
CA ARG A 112 -11.42 8.98 -20.94
C ARG A 112 -12.12 7.76 -21.54
N PHE A 113 -13.44 7.80 -21.58
CA PHE A 113 -14.27 6.73 -22.16
C PHE A 113 -14.10 6.53 -23.68
N GLU A 114 -13.54 7.52 -24.40
CA GLU A 114 -13.64 7.60 -25.86
C GLU A 114 -12.55 6.85 -26.64
N GLU A 115 -11.64 6.15 -25.99
CA GLU A 115 -10.61 5.39 -26.70
C GLU A 115 -10.94 3.89 -26.72
N GLU A 116 -11.36 3.42 -27.89
CA GLU A 116 -11.87 2.07 -28.21
C GLU A 116 -10.88 0.91 -27.98
N LYS A 117 -9.68 1.12 -27.52
CA LYS A 117 -8.75 0.03 -27.18
C LYS A 117 -8.55 -0.04 -25.68
N GLU A 118 -9.07 -1.09 -25.08
CA GLU A 118 -8.62 -1.55 -23.77
C GLU A 118 -7.13 -1.90 -23.88
N ASP A 119 -6.26 -0.91 -23.69
CA ASP A 119 -4.85 -1.12 -23.54
C ASP A 119 -4.62 -1.66 -22.13
N GLY A 120 -3.95 -2.82 -22.00
CA GLY A 120 -3.64 -3.43 -20.71
C GLY A 120 -2.87 -2.50 -19.77
N VAL A 121 -2.11 -1.54 -20.30
CA VAL A 121 -1.42 -0.48 -19.55
C VAL A 121 -2.43 0.48 -18.91
N ARG A 122 -3.46 0.90 -19.64
CA ARG A 122 -4.48 1.84 -19.12
C ARG A 122 -5.33 1.20 -18.02
N LEU A 123 -5.76 -0.04 -18.22
CA LEU A 123 -6.49 -0.78 -17.20
C LEU A 123 -5.65 -0.97 -15.94
N ALA A 124 -4.37 -1.34 -16.10
CA ALA A 124 -3.43 -1.48 -15.00
C ALA A 124 -3.21 -0.14 -14.25
N ALA A 125 -3.10 0.98 -14.98
CA ALA A 125 -2.99 2.32 -14.40
C ALA A 125 -4.27 2.74 -13.66
N SER A 126 -5.45 2.44 -14.21
CA SER A 126 -6.75 2.70 -13.56
C SER A 126 -6.89 1.92 -12.26
N ILE A 127 -6.47 0.66 -12.25
CA ILE A 127 -6.45 -0.18 -11.04
C ILE A 127 -5.51 0.39 -9.99
N LEU A 128 -4.29 0.74 -10.38
CA LEU A 128 -3.31 1.31 -9.46
C LEU A 128 -3.79 2.65 -8.89
N LYS A 129 -4.38 3.51 -9.72
CA LYS A 129 -4.97 4.78 -9.29
C LYS A 129 -6.06 4.58 -8.23
N VAL A 130 -7.00 3.67 -8.48
CA VAL A 130 -8.07 3.36 -7.53
C VAL A 130 -7.49 2.84 -6.22
N ALA A 131 -6.49 1.95 -6.27
CA ALA A 131 -5.86 1.41 -5.07
C ALA A 131 -5.09 2.48 -4.26
N LEU A 132 -4.36 3.37 -4.93
CA LEU A 132 -3.63 4.48 -4.29
C LEU A 132 -4.57 5.50 -3.64
N ASP A 133 -5.64 5.88 -4.34
CA ASP A 133 -6.59 6.87 -3.83
C ASP A 133 -7.48 6.29 -2.73
N PHE A 134 -7.85 4.99 -2.82
CA PHE A 134 -8.52 4.29 -1.75
C PHE A 134 -7.67 4.27 -0.47
N ASP A 135 -6.41 3.85 -0.58
CA ASP A 135 -5.46 3.84 0.56
C ASP A 135 -5.28 5.23 1.16
N TYR A 136 -5.19 6.25 0.31
CA TYR A 136 -5.08 7.63 0.76
C TYR A 136 -6.28 8.08 1.61
N TYR A 137 -7.51 7.82 1.17
CA TYR A 137 -8.71 8.19 1.92
C TYR A 137 -8.88 7.35 3.18
N GLU A 138 -8.53 6.06 3.14
CA GLU A 138 -8.55 5.18 4.32
C GLU A 138 -7.58 5.69 5.40
N GLU A 139 -6.38 6.10 5.03
CA GLU A 139 -5.39 6.73 5.93
C GLU A 139 -5.86 8.07 6.53
N GLN A 140 -6.74 8.80 5.82
CA GLN A 140 -7.38 9.99 6.35
C GLN A 140 -8.56 9.68 7.30
N GLY A 141 -8.85 8.42 7.57
CA GLY A 141 -9.91 7.96 8.46
C GLY A 141 -11.32 7.95 7.84
N TYR A 142 -11.44 8.08 6.52
CA TYR A 142 -12.74 7.95 5.86
C TYR A 142 -13.24 6.51 5.92
N ASN A 143 -14.55 6.35 6.12
CA ASN A 143 -15.19 5.05 6.06
C ASN A 143 -15.11 4.47 4.64
N ARG A 144 -14.85 3.17 4.52
CA ARG A 144 -14.69 2.45 3.25
C ARG A 144 -15.87 2.63 2.30
N SER A 145 -17.11 2.57 2.82
CA SER A 145 -18.32 2.77 2.02
C SER A 145 -18.42 4.19 1.45
N ILE A 146 -17.96 5.20 2.21
CA ILE A 146 -17.90 6.60 1.76
C ILE A 146 -16.82 6.74 0.68
N ILE A 147 -15.66 6.11 0.86
CA ILE A 147 -14.59 6.14 -0.15
C ILE A 147 -15.10 5.56 -1.47
N VAL A 148 -15.70 4.37 -1.42
CA VAL A 148 -16.24 3.69 -2.61
C VAL A 148 -17.27 4.55 -3.33
N SER A 149 -18.23 5.16 -2.61
CA SER A 149 -19.23 6.05 -3.22
C SER A 149 -18.58 7.28 -3.86
N THR A 150 -17.62 7.91 -3.18
CA THR A 150 -16.88 9.07 -3.69
C THR A 150 -16.14 8.75 -4.98
N LEU A 151 -15.43 7.60 -5.05
CA LEU A 151 -14.72 7.18 -6.24
C LEU A 151 -15.68 6.87 -7.40
N LYS A 152 -16.82 6.24 -7.13
CA LYS A 152 -17.87 5.98 -8.14
C LYS A 152 -18.50 7.24 -8.72
N GLU A 153 -18.75 8.26 -7.89
CA GLU A 153 -19.29 9.55 -8.33
C GLU A 153 -18.34 10.31 -9.26
N ARG A 154 -17.03 10.11 -9.09
CA ARG A 154 -15.98 10.73 -9.90
C ARG A 154 -15.68 9.92 -11.18
N ASN A 155 -16.68 9.51 -11.91
CA ASN A 155 -16.59 8.65 -13.10
C ASN A 155 -15.72 9.21 -14.26
N LYS A 156 -15.40 10.49 -14.24
CA LYS A 156 -14.45 11.11 -15.20
C LYS A 156 -12.99 10.85 -14.83
N ASP A 157 -12.73 10.55 -13.58
CA ASP A 157 -11.37 10.32 -13.04
C ASP A 157 -11.05 8.84 -12.90
N TYR A 158 -12.07 7.98 -12.75
CA TYR A 158 -11.91 6.55 -12.47
C TYR A 158 -12.73 5.69 -13.42
N ASP A 159 -12.19 4.52 -13.75
CA ASP A 159 -12.90 3.50 -14.52
C ASP A 159 -14.07 2.93 -13.68
N PRO A 160 -15.32 3.01 -14.17
CA PRO A 160 -16.48 2.50 -13.46
C PRO A 160 -16.44 0.99 -13.20
N LYS A 161 -15.81 0.19 -14.08
CA LYS A 161 -15.66 -1.26 -13.88
C LYS A 161 -14.73 -1.53 -12.71
N VAL A 162 -13.63 -0.78 -12.60
CA VAL A 162 -12.66 -0.91 -11.50
C VAL A 162 -13.27 -0.46 -10.17
N THR A 163 -13.99 0.67 -10.14
CA THR A 163 -14.65 1.14 -8.91
C THR A 163 -15.80 0.23 -8.48
N GLN A 164 -16.50 -0.43 -9.42
CA GLN A 164 -17.48 -1.47 -9.09
C GLN A 164 -16.80 -2.70 -8.47
N SER A 165 -15.69 -3.16 -9.06
CA SER A 165 -14.92 -4.27 -8.51
C SER A 165 -14.37 -3.98 -7.12
N LEU A 166 -13.92 -2.73 -6.86
CA LEU A 166 -13.56 -2.30 -5.51
C LEU A 166 -14.72 -2.45 -4.53
N SER A 167 -15.91 -1.98 -4.91
CA SER A 167 -17.13 -2.11 -4.09
C SER A 167 -17.38 -3.55 -3.67
N ASP A 168 -17.30 -4.49 -4.61
CA ASP A 168 -17.55 -5.89 -4.34
C ASP A 168 -16.47 -6.49 -3.42
N LEU A 169 -15.19 -6.12 -3.60
CA LEU A 169 -14.10 -6.60 -2.77
C LEU A 169 -14.21 -6.11 -1.32
N ILE A 170 -14.67 -4.87 -1.10
CA ILE A 170 -14.87 -4.34 0.26
C ILE A 170 -15.94 -5.12 1.00
N VAL A 171 -17.08 -5.43 0.35
CA VAL A 171 -18.14 -6.26 0.94
C VAL A 171 -17.60 -7.63 1.34
N ILE A 172 -16.89 -8.31 0.44
CA ILE A 172 -16.28 -9.63 0.72
C ILE A 172 -15.30 -9.55 1.89
N ALA A 173 -14.45 -8.51 1.95
CA ALA A 173 -13.46 -8.36 3.01
C ALA A 173 -14.12 -8.17 4.38
N GLU A 174 -15.24 -7.43 4.47
CA GLU A 174 -15.98 -7.24 5.70
C GLU A 174 -16.62 -8.55 6.19
N GLU A 175 -17.03 -9.43 5.28
CA GLU A 175 -17.61 -10.74 5.62
C GLU A 175 -16.56 -11.81 6.01
N THR A 176 -15.32 -11.67 5.51
CA THR A 176 -14.30 -12.72 5.61
C THR A 176 -13.18 -12.43 6.61
N SER A 177 -13.24 -11.32 7.33
CA SER A 177 -12.22 -10.95 8.31
C SER A 177 -12.82 -10.33 9.56
N THR A 178 -12.12 -10.45 10.68
CA THR A 178 -12.56 -9.94 11.98
C THR A 178 -11.44 -9.13 12.64
N LEU A 179 -11.79 -7.96 13.18
CA LEU A 179 -10.90 -7.17 14.01
C LEU A 179 -10.84 -7.77 15.41
N GLN A 180 -9.62 -8.05 15.90
CA GLN A 180 -9.40 -8.59 17.24
C GLN A 180 -8.30 -7.82 17.97
N GLU A 181 -8.46 -7.70 19.28
CA GLU A 181 -7.39 -7.25 20.17
C GLU A 181 -6.77 -8.47 20.85
N ILE A 182 -5.50 -8.74 20.55
CA ILE A 182 -4.75 -9.89 21.07
C ILE A 182 -3.51 -9.44 21.86
N LYS A 183 -2.91 -10.36 22.64
CA LYS A 183 -1.60 -10.07 23.21
C LYS A 183 -0.54 -10.06 22.10
N ILE A 184 0.52 -9.27 22.30
CA ILE A 184 1.64 -9.22 21.33
C ILE A 184 2.29 -10.60 21.12
N ASP A 185 2.30 -11.44 22.13
CA ASP A 185 2.85 -12.80 22.08
C ASP A 185 1.97 -13.77 21.27
N ASP A 186 0.70 -13.47 21.11
CA ASP A 186 -0.28 -14.28 20.37
C ASP A 186 -0.35 -13.90 18.88
N ILE A 187 0.46 -12.93 18.44
CA ILE A 187 0.53 -12.54 17.03
C ILE A 187 1.12 -13.66 16.19
N ASP A 188 0.51 -13.96 15.05
CA ASP A 188 0.94 -15.06 14.19
C ASP A 188 0.88 -14.71 12.70
N ILE A 189 1.54 -15.51 11.89
CA ILE A 189 1.60 -15.38 10.44
C ILE A 189 0.20 -15.45 9.84
N GLY A 190 -0.06 -14.56 8.88
CA GLY A 190 -1.34 -14.46 8.21
C GLY A 190 -2.32 -13.47 8.86
N MET A 191 -2.03 -12.98 10.06
CA MET A 191 -2.71 -11.82 10.63
C MET A 191 -2.24 -10.54 9.95
N ARG A 192 -2.96 -9.45 10.15
CA ARG A 192 -2.61 -8.12 9.66
C ARG A 192 -2.76 -7.09 10.78
N LEU A 193 -1.78 -6.22 10.91
CA LEU A 193 -1.88 -5.10 11.86
C LEU A 193 -3.01 -4.16 11.43
N SER A 194 -3.95 -3.86 12.33
CA SER A 194 -4.98 -2.86 12.04
C SER A 194 -4.55 -1.44 12.41
N GLN A 195 -3.50 -1.33 13.21
CA GLN A 195 -2.89 -0.07 13.65
C GLN A 195 -1.37 -0.16 13.58
N GLU A 196 -0.70 0.98 13.70
CA GLU A 196 0.75 1.03 13.78
C GLU A 196 1.26 0.29 15.02
N LEU A 197 2.34 -0.46 14.86
CA LEU A 197 3.07 -1.06 15.95
C LEU A 197 4.28 -0.19 16.27
N ARG A 198 4.19 0.54 17.39
CA ARG A 198 5.27 1.40 17.89
C ARG A 198 5.77 0.92 19.24
N LEU A 199 7.03 1.19 19.52
CA LEU A 199 7.60 1.08 20.87
C LEU A 199 7.11 2.26 21.73
N ASP A 200 7.26 2.17 23.05
CA ASP A 200 6.85 3.24 24.00
C ASP A 200 7.58 4.56 23.78
N ASP A 201 8.78 4.53 23.19
CA ASP A 201 9.56 5.71 22.80
C ASP A 201 9.07 6.35 21.48
N GLY A 202 8.04 5.75 20.84
CA GLY A 202 7.47 6.19 19.57
C GLY A 202 8.13 5.59 18.34
N PHE A 203 9.19 4.77 18.48
CA PHE A 203 9.84 4.14 17.33
C PHE A 203 8.89 3.20 16.60
N LEU A 204 8.71 3.41 15.29
CA LEU A 204 7.82 2.62 14.46
C LEU A 204 8.47 1.30 14.05
N ILE A 205 7.85 0.19 14.42
CA ILE A 205 8.25 -1.17 14.00
C ILE A 205 7.56 -1.56 12.70
N ALA A 206 6.24 -1.34 12.61
CA ALA A 206 5.47 -1.65 11.42
C ALA A 206 4.24 -0.73 11.32
N ALA A 207 3.90 -0.34 10.09
CA ALA A 207 2.74 0.50 9.81
C ALA A 207 1.42 -0.28 9.90
N ALA A 208 0.32 0.42 10.06
CA ALA A 208 -1.02 -0.14 9.91
C ALA A 208 -1.19 -0.82 8.53
N GLY A 209 -1.92 -1.92 8.48
CA GLY A 209 -2.16 -2.71 7.26
C GLY A 209 -1.00 -3.61 6.86
N THR A 210 0.10 -3.65 7.62
CA THR A 210 1.22 -4.58 7.37
C THR A 210 0.78 -6.02 7.68
N ASP A 211 1.00 -6.91 6.72
CA ASP A 211 0.75 -8.34 6.91
C ASP A 211 1.85 -8.95 7.79
N VAL A 212 1.45 -9.76 8.76
CA VAL A 212 2.38 -10.46 9.64
C VAL A 212 2.95 -11.67 8.89
N ASP A 213 4.15 -11.51 8.39
CA ASP A 213 4.94 -12.56 7.77
C ASP A 213 6.01 -13.10 8.73
N ARG A 214 6.83 -14.04 8.25
CA ARG A 214 7.92 -14.63 9.05
C ARG A 214 8.96 -13.58 9.48
N GLN A 215 9.20 -12.58 8.65
CA GLN A 215 10.22 -11.57 8.93
C GLN A 215 9.73 -10.60 10.01
N LEU A 216 8.52 -10.05 9.86
CA LEU A 216 7.94 -9.18 10.88
C LEU A 216 7.76 -9.90 12.21
N LEU A 217 7.29 -11.16 12.18
CA LEU A 217 7.15 -11.97 13.40
C LEU A 217 8.50 -12.18 14.11
N LYS A 218 9.58 -12.40 13.35
CA LYS A 218 10.94 -12.50 13.91
C LYS A 218 11.40 -11.17 14.51
N VAL A 219 11.12 -10.05 13.85
CA VAL A 219 11.44 -8.71 14.37
C VAL A 219 10.71 -8.49 15.70
N ILE A 220 9.40 -8.71 15.75
CA ILE A 220 8.60 -8.56 16.97
C ILE A 220 9.16 -9.42 18.11
N ARG A 221 9.44 -10.69 17.85
CA ARG A 221 10.00 -11.62 18.86
C ARG A 221 11.38 -11.19 19.36
N ASN A 222 12.25 -10.72 18.46
CA ASN A 222 13.58 -10.24 18.84
C ASN A 222 13.49 -9.00 19.73
N TYR A 223 12.64 -8.02 19.37
CA TYR A 223 12.45 -6.84 20.20
C TYR A 223 11.84 -7.19 21.55
N ASN A 224 10.85 -8.07 21.59
CA ASN A 224 10.22 -8.51 22.83
C ASN A 224 11.22 -9.23 23.77
N SER A 225 12.18 -9.98 23.22
CA SER A 225 13.20 -10.67 24.01
C SER A 225 14.37 -9.77 24.44
N CYS A 226 14.75 -8.78 23.62
CA CYS A 226 15.89 -7.90 23.91
C CYS A 226 15.54 -6.73 24.83
N TYR A 227 14.27 -6.33 24.86
CA TYR A 227 13.76 -5.19 25.62
C TYR A 227 12.73 -5.62 26.68
N ALA A 228 13.08 -6.63 27.47
CA ALA A 228 12.19 -7.25 28.46
C ALA A 228 11.63 -6.27 29.52
N GLU A 229 12.29 -5.13 29.77
CA GLU A 229 11.84 -4.10 30.73
C GLU A 229 10.99 -3.00 30.10
N SER A 230 10.79 -2.99 28.83
CA SER A 230 10.03 -1.99 28.03
C SER A 230 9.72 -2.62 26.69
N PRO A 231 9.12 -2.10 25.86
CA PRO A 231 8.20 -1.07 25.44
C PRO A 231 7.34 -1.49 24.26
N PHE A 232 7.00 -2.77 24.10
CA PHE A 232 5.91 -3.17 23.23
C PHE A 232 4.58 -2.98 23.95
N PRO A 233 3.54 -2.51 23.26
CA PRO A 233 2.20 -2.55 23.79
C PRO A 233 1.86 -4.02 24.12
N LYS A 234 1.34 -4.27 25.32
CA LYS A 234 0.96 -5.63 25.74
C LYS A 234 -0.11 -6.25 24.83
N ARG A 235 -0.89 -5.42 24.18
CA ARG A 235 -1.97 -5.80 23.27
C ARG A 235 -1.86 -5.03 21.97
N VAL A 236 -2.27 -5.67 20.90
CA VAL A 236 -2.28 -5.12 19.53
C VAL A 236 -3.61 -5.45 18.88
N GLN A 237 -4.07 -4.55 18.02
CA GLN A 237 -5.24 -4.81 17.19
C GLN A 237 -4.81 -5.40 15.86
N VAL A 238 -5.40 -6.53 15.51
CA VAL A 238 -5.12 -7.26 14.27
C VAL A 238 -6.40 -7.59 13.53
N ILE A 239 -6.31 -7.67 12.23
CA ILE A 239 -7.33 -8.23 11.36
C ILE A 239 -6.98 -9.70 11.17
N VAL A 240 -7.88 -10.58 11.59
CA VAL A 240 -7.73 -12.03 11.48
C VAL A 240 -8.67 -12.54 10.40
N PRO A 241 -8.17 -13.21 9.35
CA PRO A 241 -9.01 -13.90 8.39
C PRO A 241 -9.85 -14.98 9.07
N VAL A 242 -11.11 -15.14 8.67
CA VAL A 242 -12.06 -16.08 9.31
C VAL A 242 -11.54 -17.52 9.28
N ASN A 243 -10.79 -17.91 8.28
CA ASN A 243 -10.17 -19.24 8.19
C ASN A 243 -9.02 -19.48 9.20
N LEU A 244 -8.53 -18.45 9.88
CA LEU A 244 -7.55 -18.55 10.96
C LEU A 244 -8.19 -18.48 12.35
N LEU A 245 -9.50 -18.25 12.44
CA LEU A 245 -10.23 -18.30 13.70
C LEU A 245 -10.34 -19.76 14.14
N LYS A 246 -9.67 -20.14 15.22
CA LYS A 246 -9.78 -21.45 15.87
C LYS A 246 -10.85 -21.42 16.95
#